data_96c69c382bf9f2b3f2053c5f85d51f0a
#
_entry.id   96c69c382bf9f2b3f2053c5f85d51f0a
#
_cell.length_a   1.000
_cell.length_b   1.000
_cell.length_c   1.000
_cell.angle_alpha   90.00
_cell.angle_beta   90.00
_cell.angle_gamma   90.00
#
_symmetry.space_group_name_H-M   'P 1'
#
loop_
_entity.id
_entity.type
_entity.pdbx_description
1 polymer ?
#
loop_
_entity_poly.entity_id
_entity_poly.type
_entity_poly.pdbx_seq_one_letter_code
_entity_poly.pdbx_strand_id
1 'polypeptide(L)'
;VSGAGRSGLPRGVRLLAVPAVLVVCAGPALGGCSGGTGHGSPDAGSTGSWSVRGENALPGTADWAITRPGAPDEIQGYADHVGVRPGTAVRLLVSTRASSFTVRAYRFGWYGGARARLVWTSAPAVGERQAAAVVDGRGTAVAPWRPSLTVPTDGWPPGSYLLRLDAASGGQRWVPLTVESPATAGRVVLLQPVTSYQAYNTWGGANLYTGPDGTAATRARAVAYDRPYQDEDGAADFFTLEQPLVVYAEQLGLPLAYRTGLDLEQDPGALAGAAAVVSEGHDEYWSPAMRATLTAARDHGANLAFLGANAIYRRIRFESSALGADRVEVNYKVPQEDPLYGKDDAQVTGNWPDPPDADPQNALTGQGYACYSSTNGPLVVADPGHWIWAGSGVLAGQRLAGLVGPESDHVDPVNPAPAPLTVLAHSPVACAFGPATTADATYYTAPSRAGVFDAGTENWVCALRDDSCPGVPDQVRQVVRTATATLLAKFANGAAG
;
A
#
# COMPACT_ATOMS: atom_id res chain seq x y z
N VAL A 1 -23.05 -0.96 -28.25
CA VAL A 1 -23.95 -2.11 -28.40
C VAL A 1 -23.82 -2.95 -27.14
N SER A 2 -24.96 -3.11 -26.50
CA SER A 2 -25.27 -3.71 -25.21
C SER A 2 -24.87 -5.19 -25.07
N GLY A 3 -24.65 -5.62 -23.81
CA GLY A 3 -24.74 -7.02 -23.43
C GLY A 3 -24.14 -7.32 -22.05
N ALA A 4 -24.90 -7.10 -20.98
CA ALA A 4 -24.56 -7.57 -19.64
C ALA A 4 -24.72 -9.09 -19.55
N GLY A 5 -23.75 -9.78 -18.93
CA GLY A 5 -23.84 -11.18 -18.56
C GLY A 5 -23.29 -11.40 -17.15
N ARG A 6 -24.18 -11.41 -16.16
CA ARG A 6 -23.86 -11.91 -14.80
C ARG A 6 -23.84 -13.43 -14.85
N SER A 7 -22.73 -14.05 -14.47
CA SER A 7 -22.68 -15.47 -14.14
C SER A 7 -22.49 -15.65 -12.63
N GLY A 8 -23.51 -16.19 -11.96
CA GLY A 8 -23.49 -16.56 -10.55
C GLY A 8 -22.65 -17.82 -10.31
N LEU A 9 -21.95 -17.84 -9.21
CA LEU A 9 -21.22 -19.00 -8.69
C LEU A 9 -22.18 -19.93 -7.91
N PRO A 10 -22.01 -21.26 -8.00
CA PRO A 10 -22.83 -22.21 -7.27
C PRO A 10 -22.40 -22.36 -5.80
N ARG A 11 -23.38 -22.34 -4.92
CA ARG A 11 -23.24 -22.78 -3.51
C ARG A 11 -23.16 -24.30 -3.43
N GLY A 12 -22.24 -24.81 -2.61
CA GLY A 12 -22.35 -26.16 -2.10
C GLY A 12 -21.02 -26.82 -1.75
N VAL A 13 -20.53 -26.62 -0.52
CA VAL A 13 -19.56 -27.54 0.10
C VAL A 13 -20.10 -27.92 1.48
N ARG A 14 -20.33 -29.23 1.66
CA ARG A 14 -20.75 -29.86 2.92
C ARG A 14 -19.59 -29.98 3.88
N LEU A 15 -19.82 -29.57 5.14
CA LEU A 15 -18.93 -29.85 6.26
C LEU A 15 -18.92 -31.36 6.57
N LEU A 16 -17.74 -31.93 6.69
CA LEU A 16 -17.49 -33.20 7.37
C LEU A 16 -16.86 -32.90 8.73
N ALA A 17 -17.53 -33.33 9.78
CA ALA A 17 -17.07 -33.22 11.16
C ALA A 17 -16.11 -34.36 11.46
N VAL A 18 -14.99 -34.07 12.11
CA VAL A 18 -14.06 -35.05 12.70
C VAL A 18 -14.09 -34.87 14.22
N PRO A 19 -14.22 -35.96 15.02
CA PRO A 19 -14.38 -35.84 16.46
C PRO A 19 -13.05 -35.60 17.18
N ALA A 20 -13.11 -34.75 18.20
CA ALA A 20 -12.01 -34.49 19.14
C ALA A 20 -11.82 -35.63 20.11
N VAL A 21 -10.59 -36.08 20.27
CA VAL A 21 -10.15 -36.99 21.34
C VAL A 21 -9.66 -36.19 22.52
N LEU A 22 -10.35 -36.30 23.65
CA LEU A 22 -9.91 -35.73 24.93
C LEU A 22 -8.89 -36.72 25.57
N VAL A 23 -7.69 -36.20 25.88
CA VAL A 23 -6.78 -36.88 26.81
C VAL A 23 -6.76 -36.09 28.11
N VAL A 24 -7.28 -36.73 29.16
CA VAL A 24 -7.22 -36.24 30.55
C VAL A 24 -5.97 -36.80 31.20
N CYS A 25 -5.08 -35.96 31.70
CA CYS A 25 -4.05 -36.36 32.66
C CYS A 25 -4.28 -35.60 33.96
N ALA A 26 -4.52 -36.36 35.04
CA ALA A 26 -4.78 -35.89 36.39
C ALA A 26 -3.52 -35.94 37.28
N GLY A 27 -3.40 -34.95 38.11
CA GLY A 27 -2.92 -34.97 39.47
C GLY A 27 -1.44 -34.61 39.75
N PRO A 28 -1.08 -34.39 41.03
CA PRO A 28 -1.85 -33.83 42.14
C PRO A 28 -1.23 -32.58 42.78
N ALA A 29 -2.03 -31.90 43.60
CA ALA A 29 -1.73 -30.72 44.41
C ALA A 29 -0.97 -30.98 45.71
N LEU A 30 -0.19 -30.00 46.17
CA LEU A 30 0.11 -29.63 47.58
C LEU A 30 0.74 -28.22 47.49
N GLY A 31 0.22 -27.11 48.01
CA GLY A 31 -0.18 -26.81 49.37
C GLY A 31 0.68 -25.63 49.83
N GLY A 32 0.07 -24.47 50.18
CA GLY A 32 0.80 -23.42 50.88
C GLY A 32 0.16 -22.04 50.73
N CYS A 33 -0.71 -21.66 51.65
CA CYS A 33 -1.29 -20.32 51.80
C CYS A 33 -0.29 -19.34 52.41
N SER A 34 -0.22 -18.11 51.89
CA SER A 34 -0.15 -16.92 52.74
C SER A 34 -0.60 -15.68 51.94
N GLY A 35 -1.51 -14.91 52.52
CA GLY A 35 -2.16 -13.77 51.90
C GLY A 35 -1.28 -12.52 51.90
N GLY A 36 -1.58 -11.65 50.94
CA GLY A 36 -1.05 -10.32 50.80
C GLY A 36 -1.89 -9.55 49.80
N THR A 37 -2.87 -8.78 50.29
CA THR A 37 -3.63 -7.83 49.50
C THR A 37 -2.73 -6.68 49.11
N GLY A 38 -2.33 -6.63 47.87
CA GLY A 38 -1.66 -5.48 47.26
C GLY A 38 -2.34 -5.17 45.92
N HIS A 39 -3.10 -4.08 45.90
CA HIS A 39 -3.55 -3.46 44.64
C HIS A 39 -2.31 -2.86 43.98
N GLY A 40 -1.67 -3.62 43.12
CA GLY A 40 -0.63 -3.12 42.25
C GLY A 40 -1.27 -2.62 40.95
N SER A 41 -1.22 -1.31 40.73
CA SER A 41 -1.38 -0.71 39.41
C SER A 41 -0.38 -1.38 38.45
N PRO A 42 -0.73 -1.64 37.20
CA PRO A 42 0.25 -2.18 36.25
C PRO A 42 1.35 -1.14 36.08
N ASP A 43 2.57 -1.51 36.40
CA ASP A 43 3.79 -0.72 36.21
C ASP A 43 3.91 -0.26 34.76
N ALA A 44 3.83 1.03 34.55
CA ALA A 44 4.37 1.71 33.37
C ALA A 44 5.90 1.69 33.47
N GLY A 45 6.55 0.66 32.90
CA GLY A 45 8.00 0.57 33.02
C GLY A 45 8.64 -0.61 32.32
N SER A 46 8.59 -0.66 30.98
CA SER A 46 9.73 -1.10 30.18
C SER A 46 9.56 -0.50 28.81
N THR A 47 10.37 0.49 28.47
CA THR A 47 10.63 0.95 27.08
C THR A 47 11.41 -0.11 26.33
N GLY A 48 10.86 -1.31 26.18
CA GLY A 48 11.30 -2.28 25.22
C GLY A 48 11.06 -1.69 23.84
N SER A 49 12.12 -1.45 23.06
CA SER A 49 11.98 -0.95 21.70
C SER A 49 11.04 -1.88 20.94
N TRP A 50 9.98 -1.30 20.34
CA TRP A 50 9.06 -2.05 19.48
C TRP A 50 9.83 -2.85 18.40
N SER A 51 9.41 -4.06 18.15
CA SER A 51 9.95 -4.90 17.08
C SER A 51 8.84 -5.69 16.40
N VAL A 52 8.99 -5.91 15.09
CA VAL A 52 8.07 -6.71 14.29
C VAL A 52 7.84 -8.11 14.89
N ARG A 53 8.93 -8.79 15.32
CA ARG A 53 8.83 -10.12 15.94
C ARG A 53 8.05 -10.11 17.25
N GLY A 54 8.28 -9.10 18.10
CA GLY A 54 7.55 -8.95 19.35
C GLY A 54 6.07 -8.68 19.12
N GLU A 55 5.75 -7.82 18.15
CA GLU A 55 4.37 -7.51 17.78
C GLU A 55 3.65 -8.74 17.21
N ASN A 56 4.27 -9.48 16.28
CA ASN A 56 3.68 -10.67 15.66
C ASN A 56 3.59 -11.89 16.59
N ALA A 57 4.22 -11.86 17.77
CA ALA A 57 4.04 -12.86 18.82
C ALA A 57 2.74 -12.66 19.62
N LEU A 58 2.09 -11.50 19.48
CA LEU A 58 0.80 -11.23 20.13
C LEU A 58 -0.32 -11.98 19.39
N PRO A 59 -1.42 -12.34 20.11
CA PRO A 59 -2.58 -12.95 19.48
C PRO A 59 -3.18 -12.03 18.41
N GLY A 60 -3.42 -12.58 17.22
CA GLY A 60 -4.18 -11.92 16.18
C GLY A 60 -5.68 -11.96 16.43
N THR A 61 -6.44 -11.24 15.62
CA THR A 61 -7.90 -11.11 15.69
C THR A 61 -8.50 -11.61 14.38
N ALA A 62 -9.31 -12.67 14.42
CA ALA A 62 -9.84 -13.30 13.22
C ALA A 62 -11.04 -12.56 12.60
N ASP A 63 -11.75 -11.75 13.38
CA ASP A 63 -13.00 -11.05 12.98
C ASP A 63 -12.76 -9.63 12.45
N TRP A 64 -11.56 -9.37 11.93
CA TRP A 64 -11.24 -8.06 11.37
C TRP A 64 -12.03 -7.76 10.09
N ALA A 65 -12.28 -8.75 9.25
CA ALA A 65 -12.91 -8.54 7.95
C ALA A 65 -14.30 -7.92 8.06
N ILE A 66 -14.64 -7.07 7.09
CA ILE A 66 -16.01 -6.60 6.90
C ILE A 66 -16.87 -7.77 6.45
N THR A 67 -17.96 -7.98 7.16
CA THR A 67 -18.95 -9.03 6.85
C THR A 67 -20.24 -8.48 6.24
N ARG A 68 -20.48 -7.18 6.42
CA ARG A 68 -21.64 -6.46 5.91
C ARG A 68 -21.25 -5.03 5.49
N PRO A 69 -20.76 -4.84 4.26
CA PRO A 69 -20.36 -3.49 3.80
C PRO A 69 -21.50 -2.47 3.83
N GLY A 70 -22.76 -2.92 3.71
CA GLY A 70 -23.92 -2.03 3.67
C GLY A 70 -24.01 -1.22 2.36
N ALA A 71 -24.95 -0.28 2.30
CA ALA A 71 -25.01 0.69 1.21
C ALA A 71 -23.89 1.72 1.36
N PRO A 72 -23.35 2.29 0.24
CA PRO A 72 -22.25 3.25 0.31
C PRO A 72 -22.48 4.43 1.26
N ASP A 73 -23.73 4.88 1.44
CA ASP A 73 -24.11 5.99 2.31
C ASP A 73 -24.70 5.56 3.67
N GLU A 74 -24.67 4.26 3.99
CA GLU A 74 -25.08 3.76 5.31
C GLU A 74 -24.10 4.22 6.38
N ILE A 75 -22.80 4.09 6.13
CA ILE A 75 -21.70 4.68 6.90
C ILE A 75 -20.48 4.85 6.00
N GLN A 76 -19.79 5.97 6.14
CA GLN A 76 -18.53 6.26 5.46
C GLN A 76 -17.75 7.29 6.26
N GLY A 77 -16.43 7.32 6.08
CA GLY A 77 -15.60 8.25 6.83
C GLY A 77 -14.21 8.40 6.24
N TYR A 78 -13.49 9.39 6.76
CA TYR A 78 -12.09 9.61 6.48
C TYR A 78 -11.38 10.22 7.69
N ALA A 79 -10.06 10.15 7.69
CA ALA A 79 -9.23 10.73 8.73
C ALA A 79 -8.65 12.08 8.28
N ASP A 80 -8.41 12.98 9.22
CA ASP A 80 -7.72 14.24 8.94
C ASP A 80 -6.22 14.07 8.66
N HIS A 81 -5.68 12.86 8.81
CA HIS A 81 -4.32 12.48 8.48
C HIS A 81 -4.32 11.12 7.76
N VAL A 82 -3.41 10.91 6.82
CA VAL A 82 -3.17 9.60 6.19
C VAL A 82 -2.11 8.80 6.96
N GLY A 83 -1.14 9.50 7.56
CA GLY A 83 -0.10 8.96 8.42
C GLY A 83 0.06 9.82 9.66
N VAL A 84 0.43 9.21 10.80
CA VAL A 84 0.71 9.90 12.05
C VAL A 84 1.80 9.20 12.84
N ARG A 85 2.58 9.95 13.60
CA ARG A 85 3.48 9.38 14.61
C ARG A 85 2.68 8.84 15.81
N PRO A 86 3.15 7.77 16.48
CA PRO A 86 2.51 7.28 17.68
C PRO A 86 2.28 8.40 18.71
N GLY A 87 1.08 8.45 19.31
CA GLY A 87 0.68 9.50 20.25
C GLY A 87 0.04 10.74 19.62
N THR A 88 0.01 10.84 18.29
CA THR A 88 -0.72 11.90 17.59
C THR A 88 -2.20 11.53 17.49
N ALA A 89 -3.08 12.35 18.05
CA ALA A 89 -4.52 12.12 17.97
C ALA A 89 -5.05 12.39 16.55
N VAL A 90 -5.89 11.48 16.04
CA VAL A 90 -6.50 11.54 14.70
C VAL A 90 -7.98 11.88 14.82
N ARG A 91 -8.45 12.89 14.10
CA ARG A 91 -9.87 13.19 14.01
C ARG A 91 -10.50 12.37 12.88
N LEU A 92 -11.53 11.60 13.21
CA LEU A 92 -12.36 10.93 12.22
C LEU A 92 -13.61 11.77 11.89
N LEU A 93 -13.85 11.93 10.60
CA LEU A 93 -14.98 12.62 10.03
C LEU A 93 -15.87 11.54 9.42
N VAL A 94 -17.01 11.26 10.06
CA VAL A 94 -17.90 10.13 9.73
C VAL A 94 -19.29 10.64 9.40
N SER A 95 -19.87 10.15 8.29
CA SER A 95 -21.26 10.37 7.92
C SER A 95 -22.00 9.03 7.96
N THR A 96 -23.14 8.97 8.67
CA THR A 96 -23.95 7.75 8.76
C THR A 96 -25.43 8.08 8.91
N ARG A 97 -26.27 7.16 8.45
CA ARG A 97 -27.73 7.18 8.69
C ARG A 97 -28.11 6.50 10.01
N ALA A 98 -27.21 5.75 10.62
CA ALA A 98 -27.46 5.09 11.89
C ALA A 98 -27.45 6.13 13.04
N SER A 99 -28.15 5.83 14.13
CA SER A 99 -28.19 6.67 15.33
C SER A 99 -26.86 6.72 16.07
N SER A 100 -26.02 5.69 15.89
CA SER A 100 -24.68 5.60 16.49
C SER A 100 -23.78 4.67 15.69
N PHE A 101 -22.49 4.75 15.96
CA PHE A 101 -21.47 3.85 15.40
C PHE A 101 -20.34 3.63 16.40
N THR A 102 -19.55 2.58 16.19
CA THR A 102 -18.29 2.34 16.89
C THR A 102 -17.15 2.25 15.89
N VAL A 103 -15.93 2.49 16.36
CA VAL A 103 -14.70 2.37 15.56
C VAL A 103 -13.83 1.31 16.18
N ARG A 104 -13.32 0.40 15.36
CA ARG A 104 -12.32 -0.59 15.74
C ARG A 104 -11.06 -0.41 14.91
N ALA A 105 -9.93 -0.22 15.57
CA ALA A 105 -8.64 -0.08 14.91
C ALA A 105 -7.93 -1.42 14.82
N TYR A 106 -7.68 -1.87 13.61
CA TYR A 106 -6.93 -3.10 13.33
C TYR A 106 -5.57 -2.74 12.75
N ARG A 107 -4.50 -3.23 13.39
CA ARG A 107 -3.16 -3.22 12.83
C ARG A 107 -2.97 -4.46 11.96
N PHE A 108 -2.52 -4.28 10.74
CA PHE A 108 -2.22 -5.39 9.83
C PHE A 108 -0.78 -5.87 9.99
N GLY A 109 -0.57 -7.18 9.84
CA GLY A 109 0.70 -7.88 9.99
C GLY A 109 0.51 -9.39 9.89
N TRP A 110 1.48 -10.19 10.34
CA TRP A 110 1.40 -11.64 10.23
C TRP A 110 0.50 -12.30 11.29
N TYR A 111 0.77 -12.04 12.58
CA TYR A 111 0.03 -12.58 13.75
C TYR A 111 -0.31 -14.08 13.66
N GLY A 112 0.67 -14.91 13.26
CA GLY A 112 0.44 -16.34 13.12
C GLY A 112 -0.55 -16.74 12.03
N GLY A 113 -0.78 -15.89 11.03
CA GLY A 113 -1.73 -16.06 9.93
C GLY A 113 -3.09 -15.39 10.13
N ALA A 114 -3.35 -14.76 11.28
CA ALA A 114 -4.58 -13.98 11.50
C ALA A 114 -4.63 -12.69 10.69
N ARG A 115 -3.48 -12.21 10.19
CA ARG A 115 -3.29 -11.03 9.31
C ARG A 115 -3.58 -9.68 9.97
N ALA A 116 -4.31 -9.63 11.06
CA ALA A 116 -4.58 -8.39 11.78
C ALA A 116 -4.73 -8.61 13.29
N ARG A 117 -4.54 -7.54 14.06
CA ARG A 117 -4.79 -7.48 15.50
C ARG A 117 -5.61 -6.25 15.83
N LEU A 118 -6.68 -6.44 16.61
CA LEU A 118 -7.44 -5.34 17.20
C LEU A 118 -6.57 -4.62 18.24
N VAL A 119 -6.33 -3.33 18.07
CA VAL A 119 -5.53 -2.54 19.02
C VAL A 119 -6.38 -1.59 19.84
N TRP A 120 -7.54 -1.17 19.33
CA TRP A 120 -8.39 -0.22 20.01
C TRP A 120 -9.85 -0.30 19.55
N THR A 121 -10.76 0.05 20.46
CA THR A 121 -12.20 0.16 20.17
C THR A 121 -12.75 1.42 20.85
N SER A 122 -13.53 2.22 20.13
CA SER A 122 -14.20 3.39 20.67
C SER A 122 -15.38 3.03 21.56
N ALA A 123 -15.77 3.94 22.45
CA ALA A 123 -17.16 4.00 22.91
C ALA A 123 -18.10 4.27 21.71
N PRO A 124 -19.40 3.93 21.79
CA PRO A 124 -20.37 4.35 20.79
C PRO A 124 -20.39 5.87 20.61
N ALA A 125 -20.22 6.34 19.37
CA ALA A 125 -20.33 7.73 18.97
C ALA A 125 -21.72 8.01 18.38
N VAL A 126 -22.20 9.24 18.50
CA VAL A 126 -23.48 9.68 17.91
C VAL A 126 -23.32 9.67 16.38
N GLY A 127 -24.26 9.00 15.70
CA GLY A 127 -24.32 9.01 14.25
C GLY A 127 -25.01 10.26 13.72
N GLU A 128 -24.44 10.83 12.68
CA GLU A 128 -24.98 12.00 12.00
C GLU A 128 -24.79 11.86 10.49
N ARG A 129 -25.82 12.20 9.71
CA ARG A 129 -25.67 12.38 8.28
C ARG A 129 -25.07 13.75 8.01
N GLN A 130 -23.87 13.78 7.46
CA GLN A 130 -23.15 15.02 7.17
C GLN A 130 -23.48 15.56 5.78
N ALA A 131 -22.94 16.72 5.45
CA ALA A 131 -23.20 17.43 4.20
C ALA A 131 -22.79 16.60 2.98
N ALA A 132 -23.44 16.87 1.84
CA ALA A 132 -23.03 16.30 0.55
C ALA A 132 -21.64 16.78 0.14
N ALA A 133 -21.00 16.03 -0.77
CA ALA A 133 -19.76 16.45 -1.41
C ALA A 133 -19.89 17.83 -2.06
N VAL A 134 -18.82 18.60 -1.97
CA VAL A 134 -18.62 19.83 -2.76
C VAL A 134 -17.59 19.54 -3.83
N VAL A 135 -17.88 19.92 -5.08
CA VAL A 135 -16.99 19.69 -6.21
C VAL A 135 -16.62 21.04 -6.82
N ASP A 136 -15.33 21.31 -6.99
CA ASP A 136 -14.83 22.54 -7.60
C ASP A 136 -14.79 22.49 -9.13
N GLY A 137 -14.36 23.59 -9.77
CA GLY A 137 -14.24 23.68 -11.23
C GLY A 137 -13.20 22.76 -11.87
N ARG A 138 -12.31 22.14 -11.07
CA ARG A 138 -11.33 21.14 -11.53
C ARG A 138 -11.84 19.69 -11.37
N GLY A 139 -13.04 19.51 -10.84
CA GLY A 139 -13.60 18.21 -10.50
C GLY A 139 -13.12 17.69 -9.14
N THR A 140 -12.48 18.52 -8.32
CA THR A 140 -12.00 18.12 -6.99
C THR A 140 -13.18 17.98 -6.03
N ALA A 141 -13.48 16.76 -5.62
CA ALA A 141 -14.52 16.48 -4.64
C ALA A 141 -13.95 16.50 -3.22
N VAL A 142 -14.61 17.21 -2.31
CA VAL A 142 -14.33 17.21 -0.88
C VAL A 142 -15.60 16.91 -0.08
N ALA A 143 -15.43 16.26 1.07
CA ALA A 143 -16.49 16.05 2.06
C ALA A 143 -16.34 17.11 3.17
N PRO A 144 -17.13 18.19 3.18
CA PRO A 144 -17.00 19.31 4.13
C PRO A 144 -17.59 18.94 5.50
N TRP A 145 -17.08 17.84 6.07
CA TRP A 145 -17.62 17.25 7.29
C TRP A 145 -16.95 17.79 8.54
N ARG A 146 -17.66 17.68 9.65
CA ARG A 146 -17.14 17.97 10.98
C ARG A 146 -16.56 16.70 11.60
N PRO A 147 -15.52 16.81 12.46
CA PRO A 147 -15.03 15.67 13.23
C PRO A 147 -16.14 15.03 14.06
N SER A 148 -16.26 13.72 14.00
CA SER A 148 -17.24 12.91 14.70
C SER A 148 -16.68 12.32 16.00
N LEU A 149 -15.38 11.97 15.99
CA LEU A 149 -14.65 11.51 17.17
C LEU A 149 -13.13 11.68 16.98
N THR A 150 -12.40 11.57 18.08
CA THR A 150 -10.94 11.54 18.09
C THR A 150 -10.45 10.14 18.44
N VAL A 151 -9.52 9.62 17.64
CA VAL A 151 -8.85 8.34 17.85
C VAL A 151 -7.50 8.62 18.50
N PRO A 152 -7.24 8.14 19.72
CA PRO A 152 -5.91 8.23 20.33
C PRO A 152 -5.00 7.18 19.69
N THR A 153 -3.75 7.54 19.44
CA THR A 153 -2.73 6.59 18.95
C THR A 153 -1.62 6.35 19.96
N ASP A 154 -1.85 6.73 21.24
CA ASP A 154 -0.89 6.53 22.31
C ASP A 154 -0.58 5.04 22.50
N GLY A 155 0.70 4.70 22.42
CA GLY A 155 1.17 3.33 22.55
C GLY A 155 0.85 2.41 21.37
N TRP A 156 0.29 2.92 20.28
CA TRP A 156 0.08 2.10 19.10
C TRP A 156 1.42 1.80 18.42
N PRO A 157 1.68 0.52 18.10
CA PRO A 157 2.87 0.14 17.35
C PRO A 157 2.83 0.69 15.92
N PRO A 158 3.99 1.03 15.33
CA PRO A 158 4.06 1.39 13.90
C PRO A 158 3.48 0.30 13.01
N GLY A 159 2.85 0.69 11.92
CA GLY A 159 2.26 -0.26 10.96
C GLY A 159 1.16 0.33 10.11
N SER A 160 0.63 -0.50 9.21
CA SER A 160 -0.56 -0.22 8.41
C SER A 160 -1.81 -0.56 9.21
N TYR A 161 -2.75 0.37 9.26
CA TYR A 161 -4.01 0.24 10.00
C TYR A 161 -5.21 0.44 9.10
N LEU A 162 -6.27 -0.30 9.40
CA LEU A 162 -7.62 0.04 8.94
C LEU A 162 -8.52 0.25 10.16
N LEU A 163 -9.17 1.40 10.19
CA LEU A 163 -10.17 1.73 11.18
C LEU A 163 -11.53 1.28 10.65
N ARG A 164 -12.13 0.24 11.25
CA ARG A 164 -13.45 -0.23 10.87
C ARG A 164 -14.52 0.58 11.55
N LEU A 165 -15.35 1.23 10.76
CA LEU A 165 -16.54 1.90 11.19
C LEU A 165 -17.68 0.88 11.22
N ASP A 166 -18.28 0.64 12.38
CA ASP A 166 -19.40 -0.29 12.57
C ASP A 166 -20.65 0.52 12.94
N ALA A 167 -21.58 0.71 12.00
CA ALA A 167 -22.84 1.38 12.24
C ALA A 167 -23.79 0.53 13.10
N ALA A 168 -24.59 1.15 13.95
CA ALA A 168 -25.62 0.43 14.75
C ALA A 168 -26.67 -0.27 13.88
N SER A 169 -26.86 0.15 12.63
CA SER A 169 -27.68 -0.53 11.62
C SER A 169 -27.00 -1.78 11.03
N GLY A 170 -25.70 -1.99 11.30
CA GLY A 170 -24.88 -3.12 10.91
C GLY A 170 -23.98 -2.86 9.69
N GLY A 171 -24.12 -1.74 8.99
CA GLY A 171 -23.22 -1.38 7.88
C GLY A 171 -21.79 -1.15 8.37
N GLN A 172 -20.79 -1.54 7.57
CA GLN A 172 -19.38 -1.47 7.91
C GLN A 172 -18.59 -0.80 6.79
N ARG A 173 -17.56 0.01 7.14
CA ARG A 173 -16.63 0.64 6.21
C ARG A 173 -15.25 0.79 6.84
N TRP A 174 -14.24 0.87 6.00
CA TRP A 174 -12.87 1.13 6.39
C TRP A 174 -12.48 2.61 6.28
N VAL A 175 -11.48 2.98 7.08
CA VAL A 175 -10.70 4.21 6.93
C VAL A 175 -9.24 3.84 7.11
N PRO A 176 -8.37 3.98 6.09
CA PRO A 176 -6.94 3.71 6.18
C PRO A 176 -6.22 4.73 7.08
N LEU A 177 -5.19 4.25 7.78
CA LEU A 177 -4.29 5.08 8.57
C LEU A 177 -2.93 4.39 8.69
N THR A 178 -1.84 5.12 8.51
CA THR A 178 -0.50 4.64 8.84
C THR A 178 -0.07 5.17 10.19
N VAL A 179 0.38 4.28 11.07
CA VAL A 179 1.16 4.70 12.24
C VAL A 179 2.64 4.60 11.89
N GLU A 180 3.26 5.76 11.70
CA GLU A 180 4.63 5.88 11.23
C GLU A 180 5.66 5.38 12.25
N SER A 181 6.78 4.88 11.76
CA SER A 181 7.88 4.52 12.64
C SER A 181 8.63 5.78 13.13
N PRO A 182 8.98 5.87 14.41
CA PRO A 182 9.74 7.01 14.92
C PRO A 182 11.10 7.20 14.26
N ALA A 183 11.72 6.10 13.77
CA ALA A 183 12.99 6.11 13.08
C ALA A 183 13.03 5.04 11.97
N THR A 184 13.81 5.33 10.91
CA THR A 184 14.01 4.45 9.75
C THR A 184 15.41 3.84 9.70
N ALA A 185 16.35 4.37 10.49
CA ALA A 185 17.76 3.94 10.46
C ALA A 185 17.91 2.43 10.69
N GLY A 186 18.62 1.76 9.77
CA GLY A 186 18.87 0.33 9.76
C GLY A 186 17.62 -0.54 9.52
N ARG A 187 16.53 0.02 9.00
CA ARG A 187 15.26 -0.67 8.78
C ARG A 187 14.91 -0.73 7.30
N VAL A 188 14.12 -1.72 6.92
CA VAL A 188 13.42 -1.79 5.64
C VAL A 188 12.13 -0.99 5.78
N VAL A 189 12.02 0.12 5.07
CA VAL A 189 10.85 0.98 5.07
C VAL A 189 9.83 0.43 4.07
N LEU A 190 8.64 0.10 4.54
CA LEU A 190 7.47 -0.14 3.70
C LEU A 190 6.82 1.23 3.42
N LEU A 191 6.81 1.62 2.15
CA LEU A 191 6.32 2.92 1.69
C LEU A 191 4.94 2.77 1.06
N GLN A 192 3.93 3.32 1.73
CA GLN A 192 2.53 3.18 1.30
C GLN A 192 2.18 4.21 0.23
N PRO A 193 1.61 3.79 -0.92
CA PRO A 193 1.35 4.63 -2.08
C PRO A 193 0.03 5.42 -1.97
N VAL A 194 -0.12 6.19 -0.88
CA VAL A 194 -1.36 6.92 -0.58
C VAL A 194 -1.76 7.92 -1.66
N THR A 195 -0.82 8.40 -2.45
CA THR A 195 -1.05 9.27 -3.61
C THR A 195 -1.75 8.51 -4.73
N SER A 196 -1.28 7.31 -5.07
CA SER A 196 -1.97 6.47 -6.06
C SER A 196 -3.39 6.10 -5.60
N TYR A 197 -3.58 5.77 -4.31
CA TYR A 197 -4.93 5.51 -3.78
C TYR A 197 -5.87 6.69 -4.01
N GLN A 198 -5.40 7.91 -3.79
CA GLN A 198 -6.25 9.10 -3.94
C GLN A 198 -6.51 9.43 -5.41
N ALA A 199 -5.52 9.20 -6.29
CA ALA A 199 -5.63 9.41 -7.73
C ALA A 199 -6.73 8.56 -8.39
N TYR A 200 -6.93 7.34 -7.90
CA TYR A 200 -7.93 6.38 -8.39
C TYR A 200 -9.27 6.47 -7.65
N ASN A 201 -9.35 7.11 -6.50
CA ASN A 201 -10.55 7.19 -5.68
C ASN A 201 -11.70 7.88 -6.40
N THR A 202 -12.79 7.14 -6.64
CA THR A 202 -13.99 7.63 -7.36
C THR A 202 -15.03 8.29 -6.46
N TRP A 203 -14.79 8.38 -5.16
CA TRP A 203 -15.74 9.02 -4.25
C TRP A 203 -16.01 10.47 -4.64
N GLY A 204 -17.29 10.86 -4.68
CA GLY A 204 -17.71 12.19 -5.15
C GLY A 204 -17.90 12.29 -6.66
N GLY A 205 -17.71 11.19 -7.41
CA GLY A 205 -18.07 11.04 -8.82
C GLY A 205 -16.94 11.30 -9.82
N ALA A 206 -15.72 11.66 -9.37
CA ALA A 206 -14.58 11.83 -10.27
C ALA A 206 -13.26 11.47 -9.59
N ASN A 207 -12.31 11.00 -10.41
CA ASN A 207 -10.91 10.78 -10.05
C ASN A 207 -10.00 11.34 -11.16
N LEU A 208 -8.69 11.09 -11.09
CA LEU A 208 -7.74 11.59 -12.11
C LEU A 208 -7.86 10.88 -13.47
N TYR A 209 -8.70 9.85 -13.61
CA TYR A 209 -8.91 9.09 -14.86
C TYR A 209 -10.29 9.28 -15.47
N THR A 210 -11.32 9.34 -14.65
CA THR A 210 -12.71 9.43 -15.09
C THR A 210 -13.48 10.49 -14.34
N GLY A 211 -14.42 11.12 -15.03
CA GLY A 211 -15.35 12.07 -14.46
C GLY A 211 -16.75 11.49 -14.24
N PRO A 212 -17.75 12.34 -13.90
CA PRO A 212 -19.10 11.90 -13.57
C PRO A 212 -19.83 11.17 -14.71
N ASP A 213 -19.43 11.39 -15.95
CA ASP A 213 -19.95 10.71 -17.14
C ASP A 213 -19.22 9.40 -17.48
N GLY A 214 -18.24 9.00 -16.65
CA GLY A 214 -17.41 7.83 -16.85
C GLY A 214 -16.33 8.00 -17.91
N THR A 215 -16.11 9.21 -18.43
CA THR A 215 -15.11 9.46 -19.48
C THR A 215 -13.87 10.20 -18.94
N ALA A 216 -12.76 10.06 -19.65
CA ALA A 216 -11.53 10.78 -19.34
C ALA A 216 -11.62 12.30 -19.64
N ALA A 217 -12.56 12.73 -20.48
CA ALA A 217 -12.72 14.14 -20.85
C ALA A 217 -13.16 14.98 -19.65
N THR A 218 -13.98 14.42 -18.78
CA THR A 218 -14.53 15.07 -17.58
C THR A 218 -13.82 14.66 -16.28
N ARG A 219 -12.67 13.98 -16.38
CA ARG A 219 -11.84 13.60 -15.22
C ARG A 219 -11.51 14.78 -14.32
N ALA A 220 -11.28 14.56 -13.05
CA ALA A 220 -10.71 15.56 -12.16
C ALA A 220 -9.27 15.94 -12.58
N ARG A 221 -8.85 17.17 -12.27
CA ARG A 221 -7.45 17.65 -12.39
C ARG A 221 -6.76 17.73 -11.05
N ALA A 222 -7.52 17.54 -9.98
CA ALA A 222 -7.02 17.44 -8.63
C ALA A 222 -7.95 16.54 -7.81
N VAL A 223 -7.39 15.88 -6.80
CA VAL A 223 -8.12 15.02 -5.86
C VAL A 223 -7.72 15.38 -4.43
N ALA A 224 -8.67 15.30 -3.51
CA ALA A 224 -8.44 15.69 -2.13
C ALA A 224 -8.43 14.49 -1.19
N TYR A 225 -7.58 14.51 -0.16
CA TYR A 225 -7.63 13.56 0.96
C TYR A 225 -8.80 13.82 1.91
N ASP A 226 -9.49 14.95 1.75
CA ASP A 226 -10.62 15.37 2.57
C ASP A 226 -11.92 14.71 2.11
N ARG A 227 -11.88 13.39 1.90
CA ARG A 227 -13.01 12.58 1.46
C ARG A 227 -12.81 11.10 1.77
N PRO A 228 -13.88 10.31 1.93
CA PRO A 228 -13.79 8.85 2.04
C PRO A 228 -13.15 8.20 0.81
N TYR A 229 -12.66 6.98 0.96
CA TYR A 229 -12.36 6.11 -0.17
C TYR A 229 -13.60 5.30 -0.57
N GLN A 230 -13.73 5.02 -1.88
CA GLN A 230 -14.83 4.25 -2.44
C GLN A 230 -14.51 2.76 -2.52
N ASP A 231 -13.30 2.44 -2.98
CA ASP A 231 -12.90 1.08 -3.32
C ASP A 231 -12.57 0.25 -2.07
N GLU A 232 -12.64 -1.08 -2.20
CA GLU A 232 -12.42 -2.06 -1.13
C GLU A 232 -13.18 -1.70 0.18
N ASP A 233 -14.44 -1.26 0.05
CA ASP A 233 -15.26 -0.83 1.19
C ASP A 233 -14.63 0.29 2.04
N GLY A 234 -13.87 1.17 1.41
CA GLY A 234 -13.20 2.31 2.02
C GLY A 234 -11.73 2.06 2.37
N ALA A 235 -11.18 0.88 2.06
CA ALA A 235 -9.77 0.57 2.29
C ALA A 235 -8.84 1.06 1.18
N ALA A 236 -9.36 1.69 0.11
CA ALA A 236 -8.65 1.98 -1.13
C ALA A 236 -8.17 0.67 -1.80
N ASP A 237 -6.90 0.58 -2.21
CA ASP A 237 -6.34 -0.64 -2.82
C ASP A 237 -5.53 -1.48 -1.82
N PHE A 238 -5.76 -1.29 -0.53
CA PHE A 238 -4.97 -1.89 0.56
C PHE A 238 -4.91 -3.42 0.47
N PHE A 239 -6.06 -4.10 0.31
CA PHE A 239 -6.10 -5.56 0.31
C PHE A 239 -5.52 -6.17 -0.96
N THR A 240 -5.57 -5.45 -2.06
CA THR A 240 -5.06 -5.91 -3.35
C THR A 240 -3.57 -5.67 -3.48
N LEU A 241 -3.07 -4.48 -3.14
CA LEU A 241 -1.73 -4.03 -3.50
C LEU A 241 -0.77 -3.82 -2.32
N GLU A 242 -1.25 -3.78 -1.07
CA GLU A 242 -0.41 -3.50 0.10
C GLU A 242 -0.39 -4.65 1.11
N GLN A 243 -1.54 -5.11 1.59
CA GLN A 243 -1.65 -6.14 2.62
C GLN A 243 -0.79 -7.38 2.35
N PRO A 244 -0.73 -7.94 1.11
CA PRO A 244 0.07 -9.13 0.86
C PRO A 244 1.55 -8.94 1.19
N LEU A 245 2.11 -7.78 0.84
CA LEU A 245 3.50 -7.45 1.13
C LEU A 245 3.71 -7.19 2.62
N VAL A 246 2.85 -6.39 3.27
CA VAL A 246 2.92 -6.11 4.71
C VAL A 246 2.90 -7.41 5.51
N VAL A 247 1.93 -8.30 5.25
CA VAL A 247 1.81 -9.58 5.93
C VAL A 247 3.06 -10.43 5.70
N TYR A 248 3.54 -10.51 4.45
CA TYR A 248 4.70 -11.33 4.12
C TYR A 248 6.00 -10.79 4.71
N ALA A 249 6.26 -9.48 4.62
CA ALA A 249 7.45 -8.86 5.20
C ALA A 249 7.48 -9.01 6.73
N GLU A 250 6.35 -8.87 7.40
CA GLU A 250 6.24 -9.12 8.84
C GLU A 250 6.42 -10.60 9.21
N GLN A 251 5.94 -11.53 8.37
CA GLN A 251 6.19 -12.96 8.54
C GLN A 251 7.69 -13.30 8.52
N LEU A 252 8.47 -12.62 7.69
CA LEU A 252 9.91 -12.76 7.64
C LEU A 252 10.62 -12.23 8.91
N GLY A 253 9.94 -11.42 9.72
CA GLY A 253 10.45 -10.90 10.99
C GLY A 253 11.62 -9.93 10.82
N LEU A 254 11.66 -9.20 9.70
CA LEU A 254 12.68 -8.20 9.37
C LEU A 254 12.51 -6.93 10.24
N PRO A 255 13.57 -6.12 10.38
CA PRO A 255 13.46 -4.82 11.03
C PRO A 255 12.74 -3.83 10.11
N LEU A 256 11.41 -3.78 10.20
CA LEU A 256 10.60 -2.91 9.35
C LEU A 256 10.40 -1.52 9.94
N ALA A 257 10.14 -0.57 9.06
CA ALA A 257 9.57 0.76 9.37
C ALA A 257 8.46 1.07 8.37
N TYR A 258 7.59 2.01 8.71
CA TYR A 258 6.42 2.38 7.93
C TYR A 258 6.44 3.87 7.64
N ARG A 259 6.20 4.25 6.37
CA ARG A 259 6.05 5.61 5.87
C ARG A 259 4.97 5.66 4.79
N THR A 260 4.45 6.84 4.55
CA THR A 260 3.58 7.14 3.41
C THR A 260 4.32 8.01 2.39
N GLY A 261 3.81 8.10 1.17
CA GLY A 261 4.33 9.04 0.18
C GLY A 261 4.31 10.50 0.69
N LEU A 262 3.29 10.88 1.47
CA LEU A 262 3.22 12.24 2.05
C LEU A 262 4.33 12.54 3.06
N ASP A 263 4.85 11.54 3.77
CA ASP A 263 6.01 11.75 4.66
C ASP A 263 7.23 12.19 3.86
N LEU A 264 7.41 11.66 2.63
CA LEU A 264 8.51 12.03 1.75
C LEU A 264 8.36 13.44 1.19
N GLU A 265 7.13 13.90 1.00
CA GLU A 265 6.82 15.29 0.63
C GLU A 265 7.20 16.26 1.74
N GLN A 266 6.82 15.93 2.96
CA GLN A 266 6.84 16.83 4.12
C GLN A 266 8.16 16.85 4.87
N ASP A 267 8.93 15.77 4.81
CA ASP A 267 10.20 15.62 5.56
C ASP A 267 11.30 15.02 4.67
N PRO A 268 12.24 15.85 4.20
CA PRO A 268 13.41 15.34 3.45
C PRO A 268 14.25 14.33 4.23
N GLY A 269 14.11 14.27 5.56
CA GLY A 269 14.75 13.30 6.45
C GLY A 269 13.94 12.02 6.70
N ALA A 270 12.75 11.86 6.11
CA ALA A 270 11.83 10.75 6.37
C ALA A 270 12.46 9.36 6.21
N LEU A 271 13.48 9.24 5.36
CA LEU A 271 14.18 7.99 5.05
C LEU A 271 15.60 7.93 5.61
N ALA A 272 15.97 8.82 6.54
CA ALA A 272 17.33 8.95 7.03
C ALA A 272 17.88 7.63 7.60
N GLY A 273 18.99 7.16 7.03
CA GLY A 273 19.69 5.95 7.45
C GLY A 273 18.93 4.64 7.20
N ALA A 274 17.86 4.64 6.41
CA ALA A 274 17.14 3.42 6.04
C ALA A 274 18.11 2.41 5.37
N ALA A 275 17.95 1.13 5.69
CA ALA A 275 18.67 0.06 5.01
C ALA A 275 18.10 -0.19 3.61
N ALA A 276 16.78 -0.07 3.49
CA ALA A 276 16.06 -0.16 2.22
C ALA A 276 14.74 0.60 2.27
N VAL A 277 14.21 0.93 1.09
CA VAL A 277 12.84 1.40 0.89
C VAL A 277 12.17 0.47 -0.11
N VAL A 278 10.98 0.00 0.23
CA VAL A 278 10.14 -0.85 -0.61
C VAL A 278 8.90 -0.07 -0.97
N SER A 279 8.77 0.30 -2.25
CA SER A 279 7.56 0.85 -2.85
C SER A 279 6.58 -0.28 -3.14
N GLU A 280 5.34 -0.13 -2.68
CA GLU A 280 4.34 -1.21 -2.64
C GLU A 280 3.39 -1.14 -3.84
N GLY A 281 3.28 -2.25 -4.58
CA GLY A 281 2.25 -2.45 -5.59
C GLY A 281 2.23 -1.38 -6.70
N HIS A 282 1.25 -0.49 -6.66
CA HIS A 282 1.03 0.54 -7.68
C HIS A 282 1.32 1.94 -7.13
N ASP A 283 2.55 2.40 -7.27
CA ASP A 283 3.05 3.67 -6.71
C ASP A 283 3.39 4.69 -7.82
N GLU A 284 2.34 5.11 -8.53
CA GLU A 284 2.41 5.86 -9.79
C GLU A 284 2.65 7.37 -9.60
N TYR A 285 2.10 8.00 -8.54
CA TYR A 285 1.96 9.44 -8.38
C TYR A 285 2.99 10.05 -7.43
N TRP A 286 3.97 10.78 -7.96
CA TRP A 286 5.09 11.32 -7.19
C TRP A 286 5.32 12.81 -7.43
N SER A 287 5.54 13.56 -6.36
CA SER A 287 5.99 14.95 -6.43
C SER A 287 7.51 15.04 -6.60
N PRO A 288 8.04 16.21 -7.00
CA PRO A 288 9.48 16.45 -7.02
C PRO A 288 10.16 16.25 -5.66
N ALA A 289 9.52 16.65 -4.55
CA ALA A 289 10.08 16.48 -3.20
C ALA A 289 10.11 15.02 -2.77
N MET A 290 9.04 14.25 -3.01
CA MET A 290 9.01 12.80 -2.76
C MET A 290 10.14 12.09 -3.50
N ARG A 291 10.29 12.36 -4.80
CA ARG A 291 11.32 11.77 -5.64
C ARG A 291 12.74 12.15 -5.20
N ALA A 292 12.94 13.42 -4.84
CA ALA A 292 14.23 13.90 -4.33
C ALA A 292 14.61 13.19 -3.01
N THR A 293 13.64 13.02 -2.09
CA THR A 293 13.83 12.32 -0.82
C THR A 293 14.23 10.86 -1.03
N LEU A 294 13.55 10.14 -1.94
CA LEU A 294 13.91 8.75 -2.28
C LEU A 294 15.27 8.64 -2.97
N THR A 295 15.55 9.54 -3.92
CA THR A 295 16.85 9.60 -4.62
C THR A 295 17.98 9.84 -3.63
N ALA A 296 17.81 10.78 -2.70
CA ALA A 296 18.79 11.05 -1.66
C ALA A 296 19.04 9.81 -0.77
N ALA A 297 17.98 9.08 -0.39
CA ALA A 297 18.12 7.83 0.38
C ALA A 297 18.97 6.79 -0.37
N ARG A 298 18.70 6.55 -1.68
CA ARG A 298 19.51 5.68 -2.53
C ARG A 298 20.98 6.15 -2.57
N ASP A 299 21.20 7.43 -2.78
CA ASP A 299 22.53 8.00 -2.92
C ASP A 299 23.33 8.00 -1.60
N HIS A 300 22.63 7.81 -0.47
CA HIS A 300 23.23 7.54 0.84
C HIS A 300 23.28 6.05 1.21
N GLY A 301 23.00 5.14 0.27
CA GLY A 301 23.21 3.70 0.43
C GLY A 301 21.97 2.89 0.80
N ALA A 302 20.77 3.49 0.88
CA ALA A 302 19.53 2.75 1.05
C ALA A 302 19.21 1.99 -0.24
N ASN A 303 18.97 0.68 -0.14
CA ASN A 303 18.50 -0.13 -1.26
C ASN A 303 17.07 0.26 -1.63
N LEU A 304 16.68 0.12 -2.91
CA LEU A 304 15.33 0.37 -3.37
C LEU A 304 14.73 -0.89 -3.98
N ALA A 305 13.47 -1.18 -3.66
CA ALA A 305 12.70 -2.23 -4.30
C ALA A 305 11.34 -1.68 -4.74
N PHE A 306 11.07 -1.72 -6.03
CA PHE A 306 9.77 -1.43 -6.63
C PHE A 306 9.07 -2.77 -6.88
N LEU A 307 8.14 -3.13 -5.98
CA LEU A 307 7.44 -4.42 -6.04
C LEU A 307 6.08 -4.26 -6.74
N GLY A 308 6.13 -3.69 -7.92
CA GLY A 308 4.97 -3.38 -8.73
C GLY A 308 5.35 -3.02 -10.15
N ALA A 309 4.56 -2.13 -10.76
CA ALA A 309 4.83 -1.49 -12.04
C ALA A 309 4.29 -0.05 -12.05
N ASN A 310 4.64 0.70 -13.11
CA ASN A 310 4.22 2.08 -13.30
C ASN A 310 4.68 3.00 -12.15
N ALA A 311 5.78 2.62 -11.47
CA ALA A 311 6.30 3.39 -10.35
C ALA A 311 6.86 4.74 -10.81
N ILE A 312 6.53 5.81 -10.07
CA ILE A 312 7.05 7.17 -10.30
C ILE A 312 6.78 7.68 -11.74
N TYR A 313 5.62 7.36 -12.30
CA TYR A 313 5.29 7.75 -13.67
C TYR A 313 4.60 9.12 -13.74
N ARG A 314 3.66 9.41 -12.83
CA ARG A 314 2.91 10.67 -12.80
C ARG A 314 3.59 11.69 -11.91
N ARG A 315 3.88 12.86 -12.48
CA ARG A 315 4.41 14.00 -11.77
C ARG A 315 3.27 14.84 -11.20
N ILE A 316 3.20 14.95 -9.89
CA ILE A 316 2.16 15.70 -9.16
C ILE A 316 2.76 16.89 -8.42
N ARG A 317 1.90 17.76 -7.92
CA ARG A 317 2.17 18.73 -6.87
C ARG A 317 1.05 18.72 -5.83
N PHE A 318 1.32 19.24 -4.66
CA PHE A 318 0.34 19.35 -3.60
C PHE A 318 -0.14 20.78 -3.41
N GLU A 319 -1.40 20.90 -2.97
CA GLU A 319 -2.02 22.16 -2.52
C GLU A 319 -2.66 21.92 -1.14
N SER A 320 -2.85 23.01 -0.39
CA SER A 320 -3.52 22.96 0.91
C SER A 320 -5.04 22.86 0.77
N SER A 321 -5.68 22.31 1.80
CA SER A 321 -7.13 22.36 2.01
C SER A 321 -7.48 23.04 3.32
N ALA A 322 -8.76 23.01 3.69
CA ALA A 322 -9.23 23.48 5.00
C ALA A 322 -8.70 22.64 6.18
N LEU A 323 -8.26 21.41 5.95
CA LEU A 323 -7.72 20.52 6.99
C LEU A 323 -6.20 20.62 7.15
N GLY A 324 -5.48 21.26 6.22
CA GLY A 324 -4.04 21.44 6.33
C GLY A 324 -3.31 21.55 4.99
N ALA A 325 -1.98 21.54 5.08
CA ALA A 325 -1.08 21.48 3.92
C ALA A 325 -1.14 20.10 3.23
N ASP A 326 -0.76 20.06 1.96
CA ASP A 326 -0.56 18.84 1.15
C ASP A 326 -1.78 17.89 1.13
N ARG A 327 -2.97 18.47 1.20
CA ARG A 327 -4.24 17.72 1.26
C ARG A 327 -4.94 17.62 -0.09
N VAL A 328 -4.43 18.28 -1.12
CA VAL A 328 -4.95 18.23 -2.49
C VAL A 328 -3.82 17.86 -3.42
N GLU A 329 -3.95 16.74 -4.08
CA GLU A 329 -3.03 16.22 -5.08
C GLU A 329 -3.49 16.70 -6.47
N VAL A 330 -2.60 17.31 -7.23
CA VAL A 330 -2.88 17.91 -8.54
C VAL A 330 -2.14 17.16 -9.63
N ASN A 331 -2.85 16.70 -10.66
CA ASN A 331 -2.28 16.18 -11.90
C ASN A 331 -3.17 16.45 -13.11
N TYR A 332 -2.70 17.27 -14.01
CA TYR A 332 -3.42 17.61 -15.25
C TYR A 332 -3.28 16.52 -16.33
N LYS A 333 -2.33 15.57 -16.19
CA LYS A 333 -1.95 14.53 -17.16
C LYS A 333 -1.43 15.06 -18.50
N VAL A 334 -1.94 16.19 -18.97
CA VAL A 334 -1.49 16.90 -20.16
C VAL A 334 -0.84 18.20 -19.69
N PRO A 335 0.49 18.35 -19.76
CA PRO A 335 1.19 19.51 -19.21
C PRO A 335 0.65 20.85 -19.67
N GLN A 336 0.22 20.95 -20.94
CA GLN A 336 -0.32 22.19 -21.54
C GLN A 336 -1.68 22.61 -20.94
N GLU A 337 -2.42 21.70 -20.28
CA GLU A 337 -3.65 22.02 -19.55
C GLU A 337 -3.35 22.66 -18.17
N ASP A 338 -2.13 22.47 -17.65
CA ASP A 338 -1.75 22.99 -16.33
C ASP A 338 -1.59 24.53 -16.40
N PRO A 339 -2.26 25.31 -15.53
CA PRO A 339 -2.16 26.76 -15.50
C PRO A 339 -0.74 27.31 -15.27
N LEU A 340 0.19 26.48 -14.79
CA LEU A 340 1.59 26.84 -14.57
C LEU A 340 2.48 26.60 -15.79
N TYR A 341 1.99 25.94 -16.84
CA TYR A 341 2.73 25.68 -18.07
C TYR A 341 3.25 26.99 -18.70
N GLY A 342 4.56 27.06 -18.94
CA GLY A 342 5.24 28.25 -19.45
C GLY A 342 5.35 29.42 -18.47
N LYS A 343 5.02 29.20 -17.17
CA LYS A 343 5.14 30.21 -16.10
C LYS A 343 6.02 29.72 -14.95
N ASP A 344 5.85 28.48 -14.54
CA ASP A 344 6.63 27.81 -13.51
C ASP A 344 6.71 26.32 -13.89
N ASP A 345 7.57 26.03 -14.85
CA ASP A 345 7.68 24.72 -15.47
C ASP A 345 8.11 23.64 -14.48
N ALA A 346 8.83 24.00 -13.41
CA ALA A 346 9.22 23.08 -12.34
C ALA A 346 8.03 22.57 -11.52
N GLN A 347 6.88 23.26 -11.56
CA GLN A 347 5.64 22.88 -10.86
C GLN A 347 4.57 22.32 -11.79
N VAL A 348 4.84 22.23 -13.10
CA VAL A 348 3.91 21.65 -14.07
C VAL A 348 3.74 20.16 -13.80
N THR A 349 2.49 19.72 -13.81
CA THR A 349 2.12 18.32 -13.60
C THR A 349 1.88 17.59 -14.93
N GLY A 350 2.07 16.26 -14.94
CA GLY A 350 1.96 15.45 -16.14
C GLY A 350 2.56 14.08 -15.94
N ASN A 351 3.45 13.66 -16.84
CA ASN A 351 4.28 12.47 -16.66
C ASN A 351 5.74 12.89 -16.43
N TRP A 352 6.49 12.13 -15.66
CA TRP A 352 7.90 12.40 -15.42
C TRP A 352 8.76 12.42 -16.68
N PRO A 353 8.54 11.56 -17.71
CA PRO A 353 9.30 11.65 -18.96
C PRO A 353 8.90 12.80 -19.89
N ASP A 354 7.82 13.53 -19.61
CA ASP A 354 7.32 14.56 -20.51
C ASP A 354 7.94 15.95 -20.24
N PRO A 355 8.16 16.80 -21.30
CA PRO A 355 8.48 18.21 -21.09
C PRO A 355 7.30 18.93 -20.40
N PRO A 356 7.51 20.11 -19.74
CA PRO A 356 8.71 20.96 -19.89
C PRO A 356 9.91 20.61 -19.01
N ASP A 357 9.71 19.87 -17.92
CA ASP A 357 10.78 19.54 -16.95
C ASP A 357 10.91 18.01 -16.84
N ALA A 358 11.28 17.39 -17.97
CA ALA A 358 11.38 15.95 -18.10
C ALA A 358 12.53 15.38 -17.25
N ASP A 359 12.19 14.43 -16.38
CA ASP A 359 13.13 13.61 -15.61
C ASP A 359 12.58 12.19 -15.52
N PRO A 360 12.80 11.34 -16.55
CA PRO A 360 12.21 10.02 -16.63
C PRO A 360 12.50 9.15 -15.42
N GLN A 361 11.51 8.37 -14.97
CA GLN A 361 11.65 7.47 -13.81
C GLN A 361 12.78 6.46 -13.95
N ASN A 362 13.12 6.09 -15.18
CA ASN A 362 14.21 5.15 -15.52
C ASN A 362 15.53 5.48 -14.82
N ALA A 363 15.83 6.76 -14.60
CA ALA A 363 17.04 7.20 -13.90
C ALA A 363 17.08 6.71 -12.43
N LEU A 364 15.93 6.38 -11.85
CA LEU A 364 15.81 5.93 -10.47
C LEU A 364 15.39 4.46 -10.38
N THR A 365 14.36 4.04 -11.11
CA THR A 365 13.82 2.68 -11.04
C THR A 365 14.62 1.68 -11.89
N GLY A 366 15.26 2.14 -12.96
CA GLY A 366 15.91 1.31 -13.98
C GLY A 366 15.01 0.97 -15.16
N GLN A 367 13.73 1.25 -15.08
CA GLN A 367 12.71 0.93 -16.07
C GLN A 367 11.76 2.10 -16.30
N GLY A 368 10.99 2.04 -17.39
CA GLY A 368 9.90 2.95 -17.69
C GLY A 368 8.59 2.21 -17.89
N TYR A 369 7.47 2.91 -17.75
CA TYR A 369 6.16 2.34 -17.99
C TYR A 369 6.01 1.79 -19.42
N ALA A 370 5.66 0.51 -19.52
CA ALA A 370 5.45 -0.15 -20.80
C ALA A 370 4.01 0.00 -21.29
N CYS A 371 3.08 -0.63 -20.59
CA CYS A 371 1.66 -0.51 -20.87
C CYS A 371 0.75 -1.24 -19.88
N TYR A 372 -0.56 -0.96 -19.99
CA TYR A 372 -1.61 -1.76 -19.38
C TYR A 372 -1.97 -2.95 -20.28
N SER A 373 -2.09 -4.15 -19.70
CA SER A 373 -2.52 -5.39 -20.36
C SER A 373 -3.87 -5.85 -19.79
N SER A 374 -4.81 -6.21 -20.65
CA SER A 374 -6.11 -6.75 -20.21
C SER A 374 -6.06 -8.23 -19.82
N THR A 375 -4.93 -8.90 -20.05
CA THR A 375 -4.72 -10.32 -19.74
C THR A 375 -3.34 -10.52 -19.15
N ASN A 376 -3.25 -11.30 -18.06
CA ASN A 376 -1.97 -11.60 -17.44
C ASN A 376 -1.12 -12.52 -18.33
N GLY A 377 0.15 -12.14 -18.50
CA GLY A 377 1.17 -12.90 -19.21
C GLY A 377 2.13 -13.64 -18.28
N PRO A 378 3.02 -14.48 -18.81
CA PRO A 378 4.08 -15.08 -18.03
C PRO A 378 5.29 -14.15 -17.91
N LEU A 379 5.91 -14.07 -16.72
CA LEU A 379 7.25 -13.51 -16.59
C LEU A 379 8.27 -14.56 -17.03
N VAL A 380 9.14 -14.21 -17.98
CA VAL A 380 10.13 -15.12 -18.58
C VAL A 380 11.51 -14.83 -18.03
N VAL A 381 12.06 -15.77 -17.26
CA VAL A 381 13.36 -15.64 -16.60
C VAL A 381 14.49 -15.53 -17.62
N ALA A 382 15.29 -14.46 -17.55
CA ALA A 382 16.43 -14.22 -18.46
C ALA A 382 17.75 -14.59 -17.78
N ASP A 383 18.00 -14.15 -16.54
CA ASP A 383 19.21 -14.45 -15.78
C ASP A 383 18.89 -15.24 -14.50
N PRO A 384 18.81 -16.58 -14.55
CA PRO A 384 18.55 -17.42 -13.39
C PRO A 384 19.73 -17.49 -12.40
N GLY A 385 20.92 -17.05 -12.83
CA GLY A 385 22.14 -17.05 -12.00
C GLY A 385 22.20 -15.89 -11.01
N HIS A 386 21.37 -14.89 -11.17
CA HIS A 386 21.38 -13.74 -10.27
C HIS A 386 20.94 -14.14 -8.85
N TRP A 387 21.57 -13.56 -7.84
CA TRP A 387 21.36 -13.91 -6.43
C TRP A 387 19.90 -13.75 -5.96
N ILE A 388 19.11 -12.88 -6.57
CA ILE A 388 17.66 -12.71 -6.24
C ILE A 388 16.90 -14.02 -6.37
N TRP A 389 17.26 -14.85 -7.36
CA TRP A 389 16.62 -16.14 -7.59
C TRP A 389 17.16 -17.28 -6.73
N ALA A 390 18.11 -17.01 -5.82
CA ALA A 390 18.68 -18.06 -4.97
C ALA A 390 17.61 -18.81 -4.18
N GLY A 391 17.65 -20.15 -4.26
CA GLY A 391 16.69 -21.02 -3.60
C GLY A 391 15.34 -21.19 -4.31
N SER A 392 15.06 -20.44 -5.36
CA SER A 392 13.80 -20.56 -6.12
C SER A 392 13.79 -21.69 -7.16
N GLY A 393 14.97 -22.14 -7.60
CA GLY A 393 15.11 -23.21 -8.58
C GLY A 393 14.71 -22.85 -10.01
N VAL A 394 14.60 -21.56 -10.35
CA VAL A 394 14.24 -21.13 -11.70
C VAL A 394 15.34 -21.43 -12.72
N LEU A 395 14.92 -21.59 -13.97
CA LEU A 395 15.79 -21.89 -15.13
C LEU A 395 15.67 -20.77 -16.18
N ALA A 396 16.71 -20.63 -17.00
CA ALA A 396 16.67 -19.69 -18.14
C ALA A 396 15.52 -20.04 -19.09
N GLY A 397 14.75 -19.04 -19.51
CA GLY A 397 13.57 -19.19 -20.35
C GLY A 397 12.35 -19.76 -19.63
N GLN A 398 12.43 -20.05 -18.33
CA GLN A 398 11.27 -20.51 -17.57
C GLN A 398 10.18 -19.44 -17.57
N ARG A 399 8.95 -19.87 -17.81
CA ARG A 399 7.77 -19.00 -17.90
C ARG A 399 6.98 -19.10 -16.58
N LEU A 400 7.01 -18.05 -15.80
CA LEU A 400 6.24 -17.89 -14.56
C LEU A 400 4.84 -17.38 -14.93
N ALA A 401 3.91 -18.31 -15.13
CA ALA A 401 2.58 -18.05 -15.67
C ALA A 401 1.77 -17.05 -14.86
N GLY A 402 1.07 -16.14 -15.52
CA GLY A 402 0.12 -15.19 -14.92
C GLY A 402 0.77 -14.03 -14.15
N LEU A 403 2.10 -13.94 -14.10
CA LEU A 403 2.79 -12.99 -13.23
C LEU A 403 2.90 -11.58 -13.84
N VAL A 404 2.90 -11.42 -15.19
CA VAL A 404 2.97 -10.10 -15.83
C VAL A 404 1.58 -9.52 -16.02
N GLY A 405 1.35 -8.34 -15.48
CA GLY A 405 0.12 -7.54 -15.59
C GLY A 405 -0.46 -7.13 -14.23
N PRO A 406 -1.60 -6.39 -14.20
CA PRO A 406 -2.20 -5.71 -15.37
C PRO A 406 -1.33 -4.59 -15.94
N GLU A 407 -0.55 -3.87 -15.14
CA GLU A 407 0.46 -2.93 -15.60
C GLU A 407 1.85 -3.55 -15.61
N SER A 408 2.71 -3.07 -16.51
CA SER A 408 4.08 -3.55 -16.63
C SER A 408 5.04 -2.45 -17.03
N ASP A 409 6.31 -2.62 -16.59
CA ASP A 409 7.43 -1.76 -16.93
C ASP A 409 8.43 -2.51 -17.82
N HIS A 410 9.26 -1.78 -18.53
CA HIS A 410 10.31 -2.32 -19.38
C HIS A 410 11.58 -1.49 -19.39
N VAL A 411 12.67 -2.08 -19.86
CA VAL A 411 13.87 -1.31 -20.21
C VAL A 411 13.52 -0.45 -21.41
N ASP A 412 13.33 0.85 -21.17
CA ASP A 412 12.93 1.80 -22.19
C ASP A 412 14.09 2.08 -23.16
N PRO A 413 13.91 1.87 -24.48
CA PRO A 413 14.96 2.13 -25.44
C PRO A 413 15.24 3.61 -25.68
N VAL A 414 14.36 4.51 -25.25
CA VAL A 414 14.46 5.97 -25.45
C VAL A 414 15.13 6.66 -24.27
N ASN A 415 14.69 6.33 -23.06
CA ASN A 415 15.18 6.94 -21.82
C ASN A 415 16.19 5.99 -21.16
N PRO A 416 17.49 6.39 -21.03
CA PRO A 416 18.51 5.49 -20.54
C PRO A 416 18.33 5.18 -19.05
N ALA A 417 18.48 3.90 -18.72
CA ALA A 417 18.60 3.42 -17.33
C ALA A 417 20.04 3.57 -16.81
N PRO A 418 20.28 3.55 -15.50
CA PRO A 418 21.62 3.46 -14.92
C PRO A 418 22.36 2.22 -15.41
N ALA A 419 23.66 2.35 -15.66
CA ALA A 419 24.51 1.27 -16.16
C ALA A 419 25.60 0.89 -15.13
N PRO A 420 25.93 -0.41 -14.97
CA PRO A 420 25.33 -1.57 -15.68
C PRO A 420 23.92 -1.92 -15.14
N LEU A 421 23.00 -2.27 -16.03
CA LEU A 421 21.68 -2.77 -15.70
C LEU A 421 21.62 -4.27 -16.03
N THR A 422 21.17 -5.09 -15.08
CA THR A 422 20.92 -6.51 -15.29
C THR A 422 19.43 -6.74 -15.54
N VAL A 423 19.09 -7.39 -16.66
CA VAL A 423 17.73 -7.83 -16.97
C VAL A 423 17.54 -9.25 -16.41
N LEU A 424 16.75 -9.37 -15.37
CA LEU A 424 16.47 -10.62 -14.63
C LEU A 424 15.40 -11.47 -15.32
N ALA A 425 14.42 -10.78 -15.93
CA ALA A 425 13.36 -11.38 -16.73
C ALA A 425 13.04 -10.45 -17.91
N HIS A 426 12.63 -11.05 -19.04
CA HIS A 426 12.26 -10.35 -20.28
C HIS A 426 11.09 -11.06 -20.95
N SER A 427 9.94 -10.43 -20.96
CA SER A 427 8.67 -11.08 -21.26
C SER A 427 7.92 -10.36 -22.38
N PRO A 428 7.34 -11.06 -23.35
CA PRO A 428 6.47 -10.41 -24.33
C PRO A 428 5.13 -10.01 -23.68
N VAL A 429 4.65 -8.81 -23.97
CA VAL A 429 3.39 -8.26 -23.47
C VAL A 429 2.51 -7.79 -24.63
N ALA A 430 1.23 -8.19 -24.58
CA ALA A 430 0.18 -7.64 -25.43
C ALA A 430 -0.52 -6.49 -24.71
N CYS A 431 -0.27 -5.27 -25.15
CA CYS A 431 -0.91 -4.10 -24.59
C CYS A 431 -2.41 -4.05 -24.94
N ALA A 432 -3.25 -3.61 -24.01
CA ALA A 432 -4.66 -3.34 -24.28
C ALA A 432 -4.85 -2.16 -25.24
N PHE A 433 -3.89 -1.23 -25.24
CA PHE A 433 -3.86 -0.06 -26.10
C PHE A 433 -2.45 0.09 -26.69
N GLY A 434 -2.35 0.12 -28.01
CA GLY A 434 -1.07 0.27 -28.70
C GLY A 434 -0.43 -1.05 -29.15
N PRO A 435 0.83 -1.02 -29.61
CA PRO A 435 1.55 -2.19 -30.09
C PRO A 435 1.96 -3.10 -28.93
N ALA A 436 2.22 -4.39 -29.26
CA ALA A 436 2.87 -5.29 -28.32
C ALA A 436 4.28 -4.78 -27.96
N THR A 437 4.71 -5.04 -26.71
CA THR A 437 5.99 -4.62 -26.16
C THR A 437 6.58 -5.73 -25.27
N THR A 438 7.48 -5.36 -24.35
CA THR A 438 8.05 -6.25 -23.33
C THR A 438 7.72 -5.79 -21.95
N ALA A 439 7.80 -6.70 -20.97
CA ALA A 439 7.85 -6.41 -19.55
C ALA A 439 9.16 -7.01 -19.01
N ASP A 440 9.85 -6.25 -18.20
CA ASP A 440 11.13 -6.65 -17.65
C ASP A 440 11.10 -6.68 -16.12
N ALA A 441 11.98 -7.48 -15.52
CA ALA A 441 12.40 -7.31 -14.13
C ALA A 441 13.89 -6.99 -14.15
N THR A 442 14.31 -5.97 -13.40
CA THR A 442 15.69 -5.47 -13.51
C THR A 442 16.36 -5.29 -12.15
N TYR A 443 17.68 -5.23 -12.21
CA TYR A 443 18.52 -4.88 -11.06
C TYR A 443 19.72 -4.05 -11.51
N TYR A 444 20.03 -2.99 -10.74
CA TYR A 444 21.30 -2.29 -10.89
C TYR A 444 21.90 -1.92 -9.52
N THR A 445 23.18 -1.56 -9.50
CA THR A 445 23.85 -1.04 -8.31
C THR A 445 24.21 0.43 -8.53
N ALA A 446 23.72 1.30 -7.65
CA ALA A 446 24.05 2.73 -7.67
C ALA A 446 25.52 2.97 -7.22
N PRO A 447 26.11 4.15 -7.52
CA PRO A 447 27.46 4.51 -7.04
C PRO A 447 27.61 4.45 -5.51
N SER A 448 26.54 4.67 -4.76
CA SER A 448 26.47 4.50 -3.30
C SER A 448 26.55 3.04 -2.83
N ARG A 449 26.57 2.08 -3.76
CA ARG A 449 26.43 0.63 -3.55
C ARG A 449 25.00 0.20 -3.15
N ALA A 450 24.03 1.10 -3.18
CA ALA A 450 22.63 0.71 -3.04
C ALA A 450 22.21 -0.17 -4.22
N GLY A 451 21.58 -1.32 -3.94
CA GLY A 451 20.94 -2.14 -4.94
C GLY A 451 19.56 -1.57 -5.25
N VAL A 452 19.19 -1.56 -6.52
CA VAL A 452 17.84 -1.17 -6.96
C VAL A 452 17.25 -2.30 -7.77
N PHE A 453 16.12 -2.82 -7.28
CA PHE A 453 15.33 -3.87 -7.93
C PHE A 453 13.98 -3.32 -8.36
N ASP A 454 13.57 -3.63 -9.58
CA ASP A 454 12.25 -3.31 -10.09
C ASP A 454 11.62 -4.58 -10.68
N ALA A 455 10.46 -4.96 -10.13
CA ALA A 455 9.73 -6.16 -10.53
C ALA A 455 9.06 -6.03 -11.91
N GLY A 456 8.74 -4.79 -12.31
CA GLY A 456 8.10 -4.45 -13.58
C GLY A 456 6.73 -5.07 -13.81
N THR A 457 6.02 -5.44 -12.73
CA THR A 457 4.66 -5.99 -12.80
C THR A 457 3.90 -5.84 -11.48
N GLU A 458 2.65 -5.40 -11.54
CA GLU A 458 1.78 -5.27 -10.36
C GLU A 458 1.46 -6.62 -9.70
N ASN A 459 1.38 -7.70 -10.48
CA ASN A 459 1.07 -9.03 -9.96
C ASN A 459 2.17 -9.60 -9.03
N TRP A 460 3.32 -8.93 -8.91
CA TRP A 460 4.34 -9.34 -7.95
C TRP A 460 3.82 -9.35 -6.53
N VAL A 461 3.15 -8.28 -6.09
CA VAL A 461 2.56 -8.20 -4.74
C VAL A 461 1.42 -9.20 -4.57
N CYS A 462 0.53 -9.34 -5.55
CA CYS A 462 -0.51 -10.37 -5.52
C CYS A 462 0.07 -11.78 -5.27
N ALA A 463 1.20 -12.11 -5.91
CA ALA A 463 1.85 -13.40 -5.75
C ALA A 463 2.44 -13.65 -4.34
N LEU A 464 2.55 -12.63 -3.48
CA LEU A 464 2.95 -12.78 -2.09
C LEU A 464 1.83 -13.28 -1.17
N ARG A 465 0.59 -13.26 -1.59
CA ARG A 465 -0.56 -13.74 -0.80
C ARG A 465 -0.35 -15.20 -0.36
N ASP A 466 -0.83 -15.54 0.81
CA ASP A 466 -0.75 -16.89 1.38
C ASP A 466 -1.93 -17.79 0.96
N ASP A 467 -3.05 -17.17 0.51
CA ASP A 467 -4.25 -17.89 0.07
C ASP A 467 -4.25 -18.14 -1.46
N SER A 468 -4.38 -17.11 -2.28
CA SER A 468 -4.39 -17.22 -3.75
C SER A 468 -4.11 -15.89 -4.43
N CYS A 469 -3.58 -15.94 -5.64
CA CYS A 469 -3.51 -14.80 -6.57
C CYS A 469 -4.18 -15.25 -7.88
N PRO A 470 -5.28 -14.63 -8.30
CA PRO A 470 -6.01 -15.07 -9.50
C PRO A 470 -5.13 -15.14 -10.74
N GLY A 471 -5.11 -16.31 -11.39
CA GLY A 471 -4.31 -16.53 -12.59
C GLY A 471 -2.83 -16.85 -12.36
N VAL A 472 -2.34 -16.76 -11.12
CA VAL A 472 -0.95 -17.11 -10.76
C VAL A 472 -0.91 -18.46 -10.02
N PRO A 473 -0.30 -19.51 -10.59
CA PRO A 473 -0.21 -20.83 -9.95
C PRO A 473 0.62 -20.78 -8.65
N ASP A 474 0.33 -21.70 -7.73
CA ASP A 474 1.02 -21.81 -6.43
C ASP A 474 2.54 -21.96 -6.56
N GLN A 475 3.00 -22.72 -7.54
CA GLN A 475 4.44 -22.85 -7.81
C GLN A 475 5.09 -21.53 -8.19
N VAL A 476 4.40 -20.68 -8.98
CA VAL A 476 4.89 -19.33 -9.34
C VAL A 476 4.88 -18.43 -8.10
N ARG A 477 3.82 -18.49 -7.29
CA ARG A 477 3.77 -17.74 -6.02
C ARG A 477 4.94 -18.12 -5.10
N GLN A 478 5.27 -19.41 -5.02
CA GLN A 478 6.41 -19.87 -4.21
C GLN A 478 7.74 -19.31 -4.73
N VAL A 479 7.94 -19.24 -6.04
CA VAL A 479 9.13 -18.60 -6.65
C VAL A 479 9.22 -17.13 -6.27
N VAL A 480 8.12 -16.38 -6.41
CA VAL A 480 8.07 -14.95 -6.07
C VAL A 480 8.31 -14.72 -4.58
N ARG A 481 7.68 -15.50 -3.71
CA ARG A 481 7.91 -15.44 -2.26
C ARG A 481 9.36 -15.71 -1.89
N THR A 482 9.99 -16.73 -2.49
CA THR A 482 11.40 -17.04 -2.27
C THR A 482 12.32 -15.90 -2.73
N ALA A 483 12.08 -15.38 -3.93
CA ALA A 483 12.85 -14.25 -4.47
C ALA A 483 12.70 -12.99 -3.60
N THR A 484 11.47 -12.67 -3.18
CA THR A 484 11.21 -11.52 -2.30
C THR A 484 11.86 -11.69 -0.92
N ALA A 485 11.81 -12.88 -0.33
CA ALA A 485 12.47 -13.15 0.94
C ALA A 485 14.00 -12.96 0.82
N THR A 486 14.60 -13.46 -0.26
CA THR A 486 16.03 -13.31 -0.55
C THR A 486 16.41 -11.84 -0.73
N LEU A 487 15.61 -11.09 -1.52
CA LEU A 487 15.79 -9.65 -1.77
C LEU A 487 15.74 -8.86 -0.47
N LEU A 488 14.64 -9.00 0.29
CA LEU A 488 14.42 -8.22 1.52
C LEU A 488 15.44 -8.57 2.61
N ALA A 489 15.82 -9.85 2.76
CA ALA A 489 16.85 -10.26 3.71
C ALA A 489 18.21 -9.66 3.36
N LYS A 490 18.60 -9.60 2.07
CA LYS A 490 19.84 -8.96 1.64
C LYS A 490 19.79 -7.45 1.85
N PHE A 491 18.68 -6.81 1.50
CA PHE A 491 18.48 -5.37 1.61
C PHE A 491 18.44 -4.90 3.08
N ALA A 492 17.93 -5.70 3.99
CA ALA A 492 17.93 -5.40 5.42
C ALA A 492 19.33 -5.36 6.05
N ASN A 493 20.34 -5.94 5.40
CA ASN A 493 21.73 -5.96 5.88
C ASN A 493 22.60 -4.80 5.35
N GLY A 494 22.00 -3.79 4.73
CA GLY A 494 22.67 -2.61 4.16
C GLY A 494 22.91 -2.74 2.66
N ALA A 495 23.76 -1.84 2.12
CA ALA A 495 23.98 -1.72 0.68
C ALA A 495 24.30 -3.08 0.01
N ALA A 496 23.54 -3.43 -1.03
CA ALA A 496 23.52 -4.76 -1.62
C ALA A 496 24.39 -4.89 -2.90
N GLY A 497 25.06 -3.80 -3.28
CA GLY A 497 25.99 -3.73 -4.43
C GLY A 497 27.41 -4.07 -4.11
#